data_7cb6a80e5a8605f3645d16efc0ef0b66
#
_entry.id   7cb6a80e5a8605f3645d16efc0ef0b66
#
_cell.length_a   1.000
_cell.length_b   1.000
_cell.length_c   1.000
_cell.angle_alpha   90.00
_cell.angle_beta   90.00
_cell.angle_gamma   90.00
#
_symmetry.space_group_name_H-M   'P 1'
#
loop_
_entity.id
_entity.type
_entity.pdbx_description
1 polymer ?
#
loop_
_entity_poly.entity_id
_entity_poly.type
_entity_poly.pdbx_seq_one_letter_code
_entity_poly.pdbx_strand_id
1 'polypeptide(L)' 'MSLQEVRRQRNLSQRECAERSGVNVRILQFYEQGIRDINGAKLVTLLKLCNALDCGLGEILTDEETLKELEIYIRK' A
#
# COMPACT_ATOMS: atom_id res chain seq x y z
N MET A 1 0.04 2.46 10.00
CA MET A 1 0.95 1.36 9.62
C MET A 1 1.60 1.69 8.29
N SER A 2 2.57 0.91 7.87
CA SER A 2 3.21 1.08 6.56
C SER A 2 2.97 -0.13 5.69
N LEU A 3 3.21 0.02 4.39
CA LEU A 3 3.13 -1.07 3.43
C LEU A 3 4.00 -2.26 3.87
N GLN A 4 5.24 -1.98 4.28
CA GLN A 4 6.16 -3.03 4.72
C GLN A 4 5.65 -3.77 5.94
N GLU A 5 5.11 -3.05 6.92
CA GLU A 5 4.57 -3.66 8.12
C GLU A 5 3.39 -4.57 7.82
N VAL A 6 2.45 -4.12 6.99
CA VAL A 6 1.30 -4.94 6.61
C VAL A 6 1.76 -6.19 5.87
N ARG A 7 2.69 -6.02 4.92
CA ARG A 7 3.24 -7.17 4.17
C ARG A 7 3.85 -8.21 5.11
N ARG A 8 4.64 -7.76 6.07
CA ARG A 8 5.29 -8.65 7.04
C ARG A 8 4.27 -9.36 7.94
N GLN A 9 3.22 -8.67 8.32
CA GLN A 9 2.14 -9.28 9.11
C GLN A 9 1.42 -10.39 8.36
N ARG A 10 1.40 -10.30 7.02
CA ARG A 10 0.80 -11.35 6.17
C ARG A 10 1.80 -12.47 5.83
N ASN A 11 3.02 -12.40 6.38
CA ASN A 11 4.09 -13.37 6.12
C ASN A 11 4.45 -13.50 4.65
N LEU A 12 4.40 -12.38 3.92
CA LEU A 12 4.73 -12.34 2.50
C LEU A 12 6.09 -11.71 2.30
N SER A 13 6.91 -12.33 1.43
CA SER A 13 8.11 -11.70 0.92
C SER A 13 7.73 -10.57 -0.05
N GLN A 14 8.69 -9.70 -0.37
CA GLN A 14 8.46 -8.67 -1.38
C GLN A 14 8.07 -9.30 -2.72
N ARG A 15 8.73 -10.38 -3.10
CA ARG A 15 8.44 -11.08 -4.35
C ARG A 15 7.03 -11.65 -4.36
N GLU A 16 6.63 -12.31 -3.27
CA GLU A 16 5.29 -12.87 -3.16
C GLU A 16 4.21 -11.79 -3.24
N CYS A 17 4.43 -10.68 -2.55
CA CYS A 17 3.50 -9.55 -2.59
C CYS A 17 3.41 -8.97 -4.01
N ALA A 18 4.55 -8.82 -4.69
CA ALA A 18 4.59 -8.34 -6.06
C ALA A 18 3.83 -9.28 -7.00
N GLU A 19 4.04 -10.58 -6.86
CA GLU A 19 3.34 -11.57 -7.68
C GLU A 19 1.83 -11.53 -7.47
N ARG A 20 1.39 -11.49 -6.22
CA ARG A 20 -0.04 -11.48 -5.88
C ARG A 20 -0.74 -10.19 -6.31
N SER A 21 -0.04 -9.06 -6.18
CA SER A 21 -0.62 -7.76 -6.50
C SER A 21 -0.54 -7.41 -7.99
N GLY A 22 0.41 -8.03 -8.70
CA GLY A 22 0.72 -7.63 -10.07
C GLY A 22 1.52 -6.33 -10.14
N VAL A 23 2.02 -5.84 -9.00
CA VAL A 23 2.89 -4.67 -8.94
C VAL A 23 4.33 -5.13 -9.07
N ASN A 24 5.11 -4.45 -9.90
CA ASN A 24 6.52 -4.77 -10.10
C ASN A 24 7.28 -4.76 -8.77
N VAL A 25 8.12 -5.77 -8.53
CA VAL A 25 8.83 -5.91 -7.26
C VAL A 25 9.76 -4.73 -6.98
N ARG A 26 10.38 -4.15 -8.00
CA ARG A 26 11.26 -2.98 -7.83
C ARG A 26 10.46 -1.76 -7.39
N ILE A 27 9.28 -1.56 -7.95
CA ILE A 27 8.39 -0.47 -7.55
C ILE A 27 7.95 -0.67 -6.10
N LEU A 28 7.59 -1.88 -5.73
CA LEU A 28 7.25 -2.22 -4.35
C LEU A 28 8.40 -1.87 -3.40
N GLN A 29 9.63 -2.25 -3.76
CA GLN A 29 10.82 -1.92 -2.99
C GLN A 29 11.01 -0.42 -2.83
N PHE A 30 10.78 0.35 -3.90
CA PHE A 30 10.90 1.81 -3.86
C PHE A 30 9.91 2.44 -2.87
N TYR A 31 8.69 1.94 -2.81
CA TYR A 31 7.72 2.40 -1.82
C TYR A 31 8.17 2.05 -0.41
N GLU A 32 8.64 0.83 -0.18
CA GLU A 32 9.08 0.40 1.15
C GLU A 32 10.32 1.15 1.63
N GLN A 33 11.20 1.53 0.71
CA GLN A 33 12.43 2.28 1.03
C GLN A 33 12.22 3.79 1.10
N GLY A 34 11.03 4.27 0.74
CA GLY A 34 10.76 5.70 0.72
C GLY A 34 11.34 6.45 -0.49
N ILE A 35 11.85 5.72 -1.49
CA ILE A 35 12.35 6.32 -2.74
C ILE A 35 11.19 6.89 -3.55
N ARG A 36 10.05 6.22 -3.52
CA ARG A 36 8.79 6.72 -4.08
C ARG A 36 7.78 6.88 -2.96
N ASP A 37 7.03 7.98 -3.01
CA ASP A 37 5.97 8.25 -2.05
C ASP A 37 4.72 7.43 -2.40
N ILE A 38 4.37 6.48 -1.56
CA ILE A 38 3.18 5.66 -1.76
C ILE A 38 1.90 6.49 -1.78
N ASN A 39 1.88 7.61 -1.06
CA ASN A 39 0.71 8.49 -1.02
C ASN A 39 0.44 9.15 -2.39
N GLY A 40 1.45 9.21 -3.24
CA GLY A 40 1.31 9.71 -4.61
C GLY A 40 1.11 8.62 -5.66
N ALA A 41 0.97 7.37 -5.25
CA ALA A 41 0.77 6.26 -6.18
C ALA A 41 -0.61 6.35 -6.84
N LYS A 42 -0.71 5.80 -8.05
CA LYS A 42 -2.00 5.71 -8.73
C LYS A 42 -2.98 4.89 -7.90
N LEU A 43 -4.24 5.28 -7.91
CA LEU A 43 -5.27 4.56 -7.15
C LEU A 43 -5.31 3.07 -7.52
N VAL A 44 -5.19 2.74 -8.81
CA VAL A 44 -5.19 1.33 -9.23
C VAL A 44 -4.04 0.54 -8.60
N THR A 45 -2.87 1.15 -8.47
CA THR A 45 -1.72 0.51 -7.81
C THR A 45 -2.01 0.26 -6.33
N LEU A 46 -2.57 1.26 -5.66
CA LEU A 46 -2.95 1.14 -4.26
C LEU A 46 -3.99 0.03 -4.05
N LEU A 47 -4.99 -0.04 -4.92
CA LEU A 47 -6.02 -1.08 -4.84
C LEU A 47 -5.44 -2.47 -5.06
N LYS A 48 -4.53 -2.62 -6.02
CA LYS A 48 -3.85 -3.89 -6.26
C LYS A 48 -3.08 -4.36 -5.02
N LEU A 49 -2.37 -3.47 -4.37
CA LEU A 49 -1.63 -3.78 -3.15
C LEU A 49 -2.57 -4.16 -2.01
N CYS A 50 -3.63 -3.39 -1.81
CA CYS A 50 -4.60 -3.66 -0.75
C CYS A 50 -5.31 -5.00 -0.97
N ASN A 51 -5.68 -5.31 -2.20
CA ASN A 51 -6.30 -6.59 -2.51
C ASN A 51 -5.36 -7.76 -2.23
N ALA A 52 -4.09 -7.63 -2.60
CA ALA A 52 -3.10 -8.67 -2.35
C ALA A 52 -2.81 -8.87 -0.86
N LEU A 53 -2.86 -7.80 -0.08
CA LEU A 53 -2.56 -7.81 1.34
C LEU A 53 -3.81 -7.96 2.22
N ASP A 54 -4.98 -7.96 1.61
CA ASP A 54 -6.26 -8.02 2.32
C ASP A 54 -6.32 -6.95 3.41
N CYS A 55 -6.12 -5.70 3.02
CA CYS A 55 -6.12 -4.57 3.94
C CYS A 55 -6.84 -3.37 3.34
N GLY A 56 -7.12 -2.38 4.18
CA GLY A 56 -7.71 -1.11 3.74
C GLY A 56 -6.64 -0.12 3.30
N LEU A 57 -7.05 0.87 2.52
CA LEU A 57 -6.15 1.94 2.05
C LEU A 57 -5.48 2.67 3.22
N GLY A 58 -6.20 2.87 4.31
CA GLY A 58 -5.69 3.57 5.49
C GLY A 58 -4.54 2.85 6.18
N GLU A 59 -4.35 1.56 5.89
CA GLU A 59 -3.27 0.79 6.51
C GLU A 59 -1.94 0.96 5.80
N ILE A 60 -1.95 1.35 4.51
CA ILE A 60 -0.71 1.53 3.75
C ILE A 60 -0.40 3.00 3.41
N LEU A 61 -1.39 3.88 3.48
CA LEU A 61 -1.17 5.32 3.31
C LEU A 61 -0.66 5.92 4.62
N THR A 62 0.21 6.91 4.52
CA THR A 62 0.89 7.50 5.67
C THR A 62 0.73 9.01 5.79
N ASP A 63 0.28 9.68 4.74
CA ASP A 63 0.09 11.12 4.70
C ASP A 63 -1.15 11.54 5.49
N GLU A 64 -1.00 12.46 6.44
CA GLU A 64 -2.10 12.88 7.32
C GLU A 64 -3.30 13.45 6.56
N GLU A 65 -3.05 14.30 5.58
CA GLU A 65 -4.13 14.89 4.80
C GLU A 65 -4.90 13.85 4.01
N THR A 66 -4.17 12.93 3.38
CA THR A 66 -4.77 11.83 2.62
C THR A 66 -5.61 10.93 3.53
N LEU A 67 -5.07 10.57 4.68
CA LEU A 67 -5.79 9.73 5.65
C LEU A 67 -7.06 10.41 6.17
N LYS A 68 -6.99 11.69 6.43
CA LYS A 68 -8.13 12.48 6.87
C LYS A 68 -9.24 12.52 5.83
N GLU A 69 -8.87 12.77 4.57
CA GLU A 69 -9.83 12.80 3.47
C GLU A 69 -10.42 11.42 3.21
N LEU A 70 -9.61 10.38 3.32
CA LEU A 70 -10.07 9.00 3.19
C LEU A 70 -11.12 8.66 4.25
N GLU A 71 -10.89 9.06 5.49
CA GLU A 71 -11.84 8.83 6.59
C GLU A 71 -13.17 9.49 6.33
N ILE A 72 -13.15 10.73 5.85
CA ILE A 72 -14.39 11.46 5.49
C ILE A 72 -15.11 10.74 4.36
N TYR A 73 -14.37 10.33 3.35
CA TYR A 73 -14.92 9.63 2.18
C TYR A 73 -15.58 8.30 2.56
N ILE A 74 -14.94 7.51 3.41
CA ILE A 74 -15.46 6.21 3.83
C ILE A 74 -16.80 6.34 4.58
N ARG A 75 -17.01 7.45 5.27
CA ARG A 75 -18.24 7.69 6.04
C ARG A 75 -19.44 8.11 5.20
N LYS A 76 -19.27 8.28 3.90
CA LYS A 76 -20.38 8.69 3.01
C LYS A 76 -21.38 7.52 2.77
#